data_1f7cb7ae75869d2f49fd2bb48581d7df
#
_entry.id   1f7cb7ae75869d2f49fd2bb48581d7df
#
_cell.length_a   1.000
_cell.length_b   1.000
_cell.length_c   1.000
_cell.angle_alpha   90.00
_cell.angle_beta   90.00
_cell.angle_gamma   90.00
#
_symmetry.space_group_name_H-M   'P 1'
#
loop_
_entity.id
_entity.type
_entity.pdbx_description
1 polymer ?
#
loop_
_entity_poly.entity_id
_entity_poly.type
_entity_poly.pdbx_seq_one_letter_code
_entity_poly.pdbx_strand_id
1 'polypeptide(L)'
;MDVFPYDIPTLFETLRMKIRFELVLAAILAPLIVQAQDSRATIDAIPQIAVTGRGEVKVSPDRATIQVSVQTRAVTAAAAAAENATKQQSVLGALRALRLGNDQLSTINYNVYPEQRYDQGKEPVVVAYNVTNTILVDIRKLDQVGPAIDAALSHGANMITSLQFYASNTESARRSAIATAIEKARADAEAAARAAHGSLGTLLEINIGAYSPPPPRPMMMVRAAAVAQADTPINPGEETLSVEVSTRWRFIAGQ
;
A
#
# COMPACT_ATOMS: atom_id res chain seq x y z
N MET A 1 -41.57 -46.30 -29.24
CA MET A 1 -42.46 -45.33 -29.92
C MET A 1 -41.80 -43.99 -29.71
N ASP A 2 -41.16 -43.28 -30.65
CA ASP A 2 -40.81 -43.54 -32.05
C ASP A 2 -39.48 -42.81 -32.31
N VAL A 3 -38.65 -43.50 -33.04
CA VAL A 3 -37.34 -43.05 -33.50
C VAL A 3 -37.57 -42.22 -34.77
N PHE A 4 -36.96 -41.05 -34.84
CA PHE A 4 -36.79 -40.36 -36.16
C PHE A 4 -35.30 -40.20 -36.47
N PRO A 5 -34.84 -40.80 -37.56
CA PRO A 5 -33.49 -40.57 -38.07
C PRO A 5 -33.50 -39.37 -39.02
N TYR A 6 -32.60 -38.42 -38.85
CA TYR A 6 -32.29 -37.39 -39.85
C TYR A 6 -31.13 -37.88 -40.73
N ASP A 7 -31.50 -38.10 -41.98
CA ASP A 7 -30.62 -38.39 -43.10
C ASP A 7 -29.98 -37.10 -43.63
N ILE A 8 -28.65 -37.06 -43.74
CA ILE A 8 -27.89 -35.94 -44.29
C ILE A 8 -27.40 -36.36 -45.69
N PRO A 9 -27.90 -35.80 -46.75
CA PRO A 9 -27.37 -36.10 -48.10
C PRO A 9 -26.09 -35.28 -48.36
N THR A 10 -25.10 -35.97 -48.77
CA THR A 10 -23.82 -35.66 -49.39
C THR A 10 -23.81 -34.42 -50.31
N LEU A 11 -23.05 -33.43 -49.92
CA LEU A 11 -22.78 -32.16 -50.61
C LEU A 11 -21.31 -32.12 -51.06
N PHE A 12 -20.84 -33.21 -51.70
CA PHE A 12 -19.41 -33.33 -52.05
C PHE A 12 -19.11 -33.42 -53.56
N GLU A 13 -20.08 -33.29 -54.46
CA GLU A 13 -19.81 -33.52 -55.87
C GLU A 13 -19.91 -32.29 -56.81
N THR A 14 -20.18 -31.08 -56.37
CA THR A 14 -20.30 -29.93 -57.28
C THR A 14 -19.17 -28.89 -57.18
N LEU A 15 -18.07 -29.18 -56.48
CA LEU A 15 -16.97 -28.21 -56.31
C LEU A 15 -15.71 -28.55 -57.13
N ARG A 16 -15.78 -29.45 -58.13
CA ARG A 16 -14.56 -29.86 -58.87
C ARG A 16 -14.39 -29.27 -60.25
N MET A 17 -15.27 -28.39 -60.73
CA MET A 17 -15.24 -27.95 -62.15
C MET A 17 -15.15 -26.42 -62.33
N LYS A 18 -14.85 -25.62 -61.35
CA LYS A 18 -14.65 -24.16 -61.49
C LYS A 18 -13.27 -23.60 -61.08
N ILE A 19 -12.30 -24.45 -60.81
CA ILE A 19 -10.96 -24.01 -60.35
C ILE A 19 -9.87 -24.09 -61.42
N ARG A 20 -10.22 -24.09 -62.68
CA ARG A 20 -9.20 -24.18 -63.77
C ARG A 20 -9.07 -22.96 -64.67
N PHE A 21 -9.81 -21.86 -64.48
CA PHE A 21 -9.76 -20.70 -65.40
C PHE A 21 -9.35 -19.36 -64.76
N GLU A 22 -9.09 -19.32 -63.47
CA GLU A 22 -8.73 -18.06 -62.74
C GLU A 22 -7.23 -17.96 -62.37
N LEU A 23 -6.40 -18.94 -62.71
CA LEU A 23 -4.99 -18.99 -62.29
C LEU A 23 -3.97 -18.42 -63.28
N VAL A 24 -4.42 -17.78 -64.35
CA VAL A 24 -3.52 -17.22 -65.40
C VAL A 24 -3.51 -15.68 -65.40
N LEU A 25 -4.45 -15.00 -64.70
CA LEU A 25 -4.50 -13.51 -64.69
C LEU A 25 -3.95 -12.85 -63.42
N ALA A 26 -3.48 -13.61 -62.44
CA ALA A 26 -2.94 -13.07 -61.17
C ALA A 26 -1.41 -12.92 -61.11
N ALA A 27 -0.71 -13.22 -62.21
CA ALA A 27 0.76 -13.27 -62.22
C ALA A 27 1.47 -12.00 -62.76
N ILE A 28 0.73 -10.92 -63.11
CA ILE A 28 1.34 -9.74 -63.76
C ILE A 28 1.23 -8.44 -62.90
N LEU A 29 0.63 -8.46 -61.70
CA LEU A 29 0.46 -7.26 -60.86
C LEU A 29 1.17 -7.29 -59.52
N ALA A 30 2.19 -8.08 -59.35
CA ALA A 30 2.90 -8.16 -58.06
C ALA A 30 4.42 -7.93 -58.19
N PRO A 31 4.85 -6.72 -58.56
CA PRO A 31 6.07 -6.19 -57.93
C PRO A 31 6.03 -4.66 -57.70
N LEU A 32 5.07 -4.13 -56.96
CA LEU A 32 5.04 -2.70 -56.67
C LEU A 32 4.71 -2.37 -55.22
N ILE A 33 4.72 -3.33 -54.32
CA ILE A 33 4.48 -3.08 -52.88
C ILE A 33 5.65 -3.65 -52.02
N VAL A 34 6.87 -3.35 -52.36
CA VAL A 34 8.02 -3.62 -51.48
C VAL A 34 9.03 -2.48 -51.62
N GLN A 35 8.69 -1.29 -51.26
CA GLN A 35 9.68 -0.22 -50.96
C GLN A 35 9.03 0.97 -50.24
N ALA A 36 8.22 0.71 -49.21
CA ALA A 36 7.70 1.78 -48.34
C ALA A 36 7.75 1.39 -46.87
N GLN A 37 8.82 0.79 -46.42
CA GLN A 37 9.03 0.54 -44.99
C GLN A 37 10.50 0.50 -44.63
N ASP A 38 11.17 1.63 -44.74
CA ASP A 38 12.40 1.87 -43.92
C ASP A 38 12.71 3.37 -43.84
N SER A 39 11.68 4.18 -43.62
CA SER A 39 11.87 5.50 -43.05
C SER A 39 11.47 5.44 -41.55
N ARG A 40 11.99 4.46 -40.82
CA ARG A 40 12.26 4.72 -39.39
C ARG A 40 13.30 5.80 -39.41
N ALA A 41 12.85 7.05 -39.23
CA ALA A 41 13.70 8.10 -38.78
C ALA A 41 14.43 7.54 -37.55
N THR A 42 15.70 7.19 -37.71
CA THR A 42 16.63 7.06 -36.62
C THR A 42 16.62 8.44 -36.01
N ILE A 43 15.75 8.65 -35.00
CA ILE A 43 15.94 9.74 -34.06
C ILE A 43 17.32 9.43 -33.54
N ASP A 44 18.30 10.24 -33.92
CA ASP A 44 19.66 10.16 -33.39
C ASP A 44 19.49 10.22 -31.88
N ALA A 45 19.49 9.05 -31.25
CA ALA A 45 19.27 8.95 -29.82
C ALA A 45 20.47 9.64 -29.18
N ILE A 46 20.24 10.82 -28.65
CA ILE A 46 21.28 11.60 -27.94
C ILE A 46 21.90 10.64 -26.92
N PRO A 47 23.22 10.39 -27.00
CA PRO A 47 23.87 9.54 -26.01
C PRO A 47 23.58 10.05 -24.60
N GLN A 48 23.07 9.15 -23.74
CA GLN A 48 22.58 9.54 -22.43
C GLN A 48 22.89 8.50 -21.37
N ILE A 49 23.03 8.96 -20.14
CA ILE A 49 23.18 8.14 -18.95
C ILE A 49 21.92 8.30 -18.11
N ALA A 50 21.24 7.21 -17.81
CA ALA A 50 20.11 7.16 -16.91
C ALA A 50 20.52 6.49 -15.60
N VAL A 51 20.26 7.15 -14.49
CA VAL A 51 20.58 6.66 -13.14
C VAL A 51 19.46 7.01 -12.18
N THR A 52 19.36 6.23 -11.10
CA THR A 52 18.41 6.46 -10.02
C THR A 52 19.17 6.68 -8.72
N GLY A 53 18.93 7.83 -8.09
CA GLY A 53 19.48 8.15 -6.76
C GLY A 53 18.43 7.97 -5.67
N ARG A 54 18.87 7.54 -4.50
CA ARG A 54 18.03 7.42 -3.30
C ARG A 54 18.55 8.32 -2.19
N GLY A 55 17.68 9.22 -1.72
CA GLY A 55 17.91 10.06 -0.56
C GLY A 55 17.14 9.57 0.66
N GLU A 56 17.77 9.59 1.81
CA GLU A 56 17.18 9.17 3.08
C GLU A 56 17.45 10.23 4.15
N VAL A 57 16.40 10.52 4.94
CA VAL A 57 16.48 11.44 6.08
C VAL A 57 15.77 10.80 7.25
N LYS A 58 16.40 10.84 8.43
CA LYS A 58 15.77 10.41 9.67
C LYS A 58 14.89 11.52 10.22
N VAL A 59 13.70 11.16 10.64
CA VAL A 59 12.71 12.07 11.22
C VAL A 59 12.25 11.50 12.55
N SER A 60 12.30 12.33 13.60
CA SER A 60 11.73 11.95 14.88
C SER A 60 10.21 12.16 14.86
N PRO A 61 9.41 11.15 15.23
CA PRO A 61 7.98 11.30 15.41
C PRO A 61 7.65 12.37 16.45
N ASP A 62 6.58 13.12 16.21
CA ASP A 62 6.03 14.09 17.15
C ASP A 62 4.56 13.77 17.52
N ARG A 63 3.97 12.73 16.91
CA ARG A 63 2.61 12.28 17.14
C ARG A 63 2.51 10.76 17.17
N ALA A 64 1.38 10.27 17.70
CA ALA A 64 1.04 8.86 17.66
C ALA A 64 -0.44 8.65 17.41
N THR A 65 -0.78 7.53 16.80
CA THR A 65 -2.15 7.01 16.75
C THR A 65 -2.24 5.72 17.53
N ILE A 66 -3.31 5.57 18.31
CA ILE A 66 -3.60 4.35 19.06
C ILE A 66 -4.97 3.84 18.63
N GLN A 67 -5.07 2.55 18.35
CA GLN A 67 -6.36 1.89 18.16
C GLN A 67 -6.73 1.16 19.43
N VAL A 68 -7.76 1.68 20.10
CA VAL A 68 -8.30 1.18 21.36
C VAL A 68 -9.62 0.48 21.10
N SER A 69 -9.76 -0.76 21.52
CA SER A 69 -10.97 -1.55 21.30
C SER A 69 -11.60 -1.99 22.60
N VAL A 70 -12.94 -1.93 22.61
CA VAL A 70 -13.80 -2.56 23.61
C VAL A 70 -14.47 -3.76 22.96
N GLN A 71 -14.17 -4.94 23.47
CA GLN A 71 -14.83 -6.17 23.06
C GLN A 71 -15.73 -6.67 24.20
N THR A 72 -16.99 -7.02 23.88
CA THR A 72 -17.97 -7.57 24.82
C THR A 72 -18.61 -8.82 24.24
N ARG A 73 -19.09 -9.71 25.13
CA ARG A 73 -19.71 -10.99 24.76
C ARG A 73 -20.95 -11.21 25.62
N ALA A 74 -22.11 -11.50 25.01
CA ALA A 74 -23.31 -11.85 25.71
C ALA A 74 -24.18 -12.87 24.93
N VAL A 75 -25.16 -13.45 25.55
CA VAL A 75 -26.06 -14.46 24.94
C VAL A 75 -26.92 -13.85 23.80
N THR A 76 -27.21 -12.55 23.87
CA THR A 76 -27.93 -11.83 22.80
C THR A 76 -27.10 -10.68 22.25
N ALA A 77 -27.32 -10.36 20.98
CA ALA A 77 -26.65 -9.23 20.34
C ALA A 77 -26.97 -7.89 21.04
N ALA A 78 -28.23 -7.71 21.48
CA ALA A 78 -28.64 -6.50 22.17
C ALA A 78 -27.95 -6.32 23.52
N ALA A 79 -27.79 -7.39 24.31
CA ALA A 79 -27.07 -7.34 25.58
C ALA A 79 -25.58 -7.05 25.41
N ALA A 80 -24.91 -7.72 24.42
CA ALA A 80 -23.52 -7.46 24.10
C ALA A 80 -23.29 -6.01 23.65
N ALA A 81 -24.19 -5.48 22.81
CA ALA A 81 -24.11 -4.10 22.33
C ALA A 81 -24.36 -3.06 23.46
N ALA A 82 -25.30 -3.30 24.36
CA ALA A 82 -25.56 -2.41 25.49
C ALA A 82 -24.36 -2.34 26.45
N GLU A 83 -23.78 -3.48 26.78
CA GLU A 83 -22.54 -3.54 27.60
C GLU A 83 -21.40 -2.83 26.92
N ASN A 84 -21.21 -3.06 25.59
CA ASN A 84 -20.18 -2.39 24.81
C ASN A 84 -20.35 -0.88 24.84
N ALA A 85 -21.55 -0.37 24.61
CA ALA A 85 -21.83 1.06 24.63
C ALA A 85 -21.50 1.71 25.98
N THR A 86 -21.83 1.05 27.11
CA THR A 86 -21.49 1.53 28.45
C THR A 86 -19.98 1.64 28.67
N LYS A 87 -19.25 0.58 28.34
CA LYS A 87 -17.76 0.56 28.46
C LYS A 87 -17.13 1.59 27.54
N GLN A 88 -17.62 1.70 26.30
CA GLN A 88 -17.10 2.65 25.33
C GLN A 88 -17.31 4.11 25.78
N GLN A 89 -18.43 4.43 26.38
CA GLN A 89 -18.69 5.75 26.95
C GLN A 89 -17.71 6.06 28.09
N SER A 90 -17.41 5.09 28.96
CA SER A 90 -16.43 5.23 30.05
C SER A 90 -15.03 5.49 29.48
N VAL A 91 -14.59 4.72 28.48
CA VAL A 91 -13.31 4.94 27.81
C VAL A 91 -13.22 6.34 27.20
N LEU A 92 -14.24 6.76 26.44
CA LEU A 92 -14.27 8.10 25.85
C LEU A 92 -14.25 9.21 26.90
N GLY A 93 -14.94 9.02 28.03
CA GLY A 93 -14.92 9.93 29.17
C GLY A 93 -13.51 10.09 29.77
N ALA A 94 -12.82 8.97 29.97
CA ALA A 94 -11.47 8.95 30.51
C ALA A 94 -10.46 9.62 29.56
N LEU A 95 -10.57 9.35 28.26
CA LEU A 95 -9.69 9.99 27.28
C LEU A 95 -9.92 11.51 27.18
N ARG A 96 -11.18 11.96 27.28
CA ARG A 96 -11.50 13.40 27.32
C ARG A 96 -10.96 14.07 28.59
N ALA A 97 -10.93 13.36 29.72
CA ALA A 97 -10.35 13.87 30.96
C ALA A 97 -8.84 14.16 30.82
N LEU A 98 -8.13 13.48 29.91
CA LEU A 98 -6.75 13.80 29.53
C LEU A 98 -6.63 15.00 28.57
N ARG A 99 -7.74 15.73 28.35
CA ARG A 99 -7.82 16.89 27.43
C ARG A 99 -7.62 16.52 25.95
N LEU A 100 -7.93 15.28 25.58
CA LEU A 100 -8.00 14.91 24.19
C LEU A 100 -9.30 15.46 23.57
N GLY A 101 -9.18 16.23 22.52
CA GLY A 101 -10.33 16.85 21.81
C GLY A 101 -11.17 15.82 21.06
N ASN A 102 -12.41 16.18 20.76
CA ASN A 102 -13.29 15.31 19.97
C ASN A 102 -12.73 15.04 18.55
N ASP A 103 -11.94 15.95 18.00
CA ASP A 103 -11.25 15.82 16.72
C ASP A 103 -10.07 14.83 16.75
N GLN A 104 -9.67 14.42 17.96
CA GLN A 104 -8.63 13.41 18.19
C GLN A 104 -9.21 12.01 18.43
N LEU A 105 -10.52 11.87 18.55
CA LEU A 105 -11.23 10.62 18.89
C LEU A 105 -12.22 10.29 17.77
N SER A 106 -12.01 9.18 17.09
CA SER A 106 -12.92 8.73 16.02
C SER A 106 -13.20 7.23 16.11
N THR A 107 -14.44 6.83 15.93
CA THR A 107 -14.79 5.41 15.82
C THR A 107 -14.46 4.95 14.40
N ILE A 108 -13.59 3.94 14.27
CA ILE A 108 -13.14 3.41 12.99
C ILE A 108 -13.72 2.04 12.67
N ASN A 109 -14.24 1.34 13.69
CA ASN A 109 -14.82 0.02 13.49
C ASN A 109 -15.91 -0.25 14.55
N TYR A 110 -17.03 -0.82 14.11
CA TYR A 110 -18.07 -1.37 14.98
C TYR A 110 -18.65 -2.63 14.35
N ASN A 111 -18.40 -3.78 14.99
CA ASN A 111 -18.83 -5.08 14.50
C ASN A 111 -19.62 -5.84 15.55
N VAL A 112 -20.69 -6.51 15.11
CA VAL A 112 -21.46 -7.48 15.89
C VAL A 112 -21.48 -8.78 15.10
N TYR A 113 -21.02 -9.86 15.71
CA TYR A 113 -21.02 -11.17 15.06
C TYR A 113 -21.41 -12.29 16.01
N PRO A 114 -22.15 -13.32 15.52
CA PRO A 114 -22.50 -14.49 16.32
C PRO A 114 -21.28 -15.37 16.53
N GLU A 115 -21.17 -15.92 17.73
CA GLU A 115 -20.25 -16.99 18.07
C GLU A 115 -20.98 -18.32 17.92
N GLN A 116 -20.49 -19.18 17.04
CA GLN A 116 -21.08 -20.47 16.74
C GLN A 116 -20.25 -21.60 17.33
N ARG A 117 -20.95 -22.60 17.94
CA ARG A 117 -20.34 -23.86 18.35
C ARG A 117 -20.63 -24.92 17.30
N TYR A 118 -19.58 -25.63 16.91
CA TYR A 118 -19.62 -26.74 15.95
C TYR A 118 -19.43 -28.05 16.70
N ASP A 119 -20.51 -28.83 16.85
CA ASP A 119 -20.47 -30.17 17.40
C ASP A 119 -20.46 -31.19 16.23
N GLN A 120 -19.65 -32.27 16.35
CA GLN A 120 -19.51 -33.27 15.28
C GLN A 120 -20.87 -33.90 14.90
N GLY A 121 -21.26 -33.79 13.62
CA GLY A 121 -22.51 -34.35 13.09
C GLY A 121 -23.78 -33.52 13.41
N LYS A 122 -23.64 -32.29 13.92
CA LYS A 122 -24.77 -31.39 14.19
C LYS A 122 -24.63 -30.07 13.44
N GLU A 123 -25.75 -29.39 13.23
CA GLU A 123 -25.74 -28.05 12.69
C GLU A 123 -25.11 -27.07 13.68
N PRO A 124 -24.42 -26.00 13.19
CA PRO A 124 -23.85 -24.96 14.03
C PRO A 124 -24.92 -24.27 14.88
N VAL A 125 -24.63 -24.10 16.17
CA VAL A 125 -25.54 -23.42 17.10
C VAL A 125 -24.90 -22.13 17.58
N VAL A 126 -25.63 -21.00 17.47
CA VAL A 126 -25.19 -19.70 18.02
C VAL A 126 -25.23 -19.79 19.56
N VAL A 127 -24.07 -19.60 20.19
CA VAL A 127 -23.92 -19.70 21.66
C VAL A 127 -23.76 -18.33 22.32
N ALA A 128 -23.31 -17.34 21.60
CA ALA A 128 -23.13 -15.95 22.08
C ALA A 128 -23.04 -14.97 20.90
N TYR A 129 -22.99 -13.69 21.21
CA TYR A 129 -22.69 -12.61 20.29
C TYR A 129 -21.51 -11.82 20.84
N ASN A 130 -20.58 -11.51 19.95
CA ASN A 130 -19.43 -10.67 20.24
C ASN A 130 -19.64 -9.30 19.58
N VAL A 131 -19.36 -8.24 20.32
CA VAL A 131 -19.35 -6.86 19.81
C VAL A 131 -17.95 -6.31 19.99
N THR A 132 -17.39 -5.76 18.92
CA THR A 132 -16.11 -5.05 18.95
C THR A 132 -16.33 -3.63 18.47
N ASN A 133 -15.93 -2.66 19.27
CA ASN A 133 -15.96 -1.24 18.96
C ASN A 133 -14.54 -0.69 19.10
N THR A 134 -13.99 -0.15 18.01
CA THR A 134 -12.61 0.38 17.96
C THR A 134 -12.63 1.87 17.71
N ILE A 135 -11.97 2.60 18.59
CA ILE A 135 -11.69 4.03 18.40
C ILE A 135 -10.23 4.23 18.00
N LEU A 136 -10.01 5.16 17.09
CA LEU A 136 -8.71 5.73 16.77
C LEU A 136 -8.52 6.96 17.65
N VAL A 137 -7.40 6.99 18.36
CA VAL A 137 -6.99 8.10 19.22
C VAL A 137 -5.76 8.75 18.59
N ASP A 138 -5.88 10.00 18.16
CA ASP A 138 -4.76 10.80 17.64
C ASP A 138 -4.09 11.57 18.78
N ILE A 139 -2.87 11.20 19.13
CA ILE A 139 -2.10 11.80 20.19
C ILE A 139 -1.11 12.81 19.61
N ARG A 140 -1.30 14.09 19.99
CA ARG A 140 -0.48 15.21 19.50
C ARG A 140 0.74 15.52 20.35
N LYS A 141 0.85 14.86 21.52
CA LYS A 141 1.99 14.97 22.45
C LYS A 141 2.37 13.58 22.91
N LEU A 142 3.58 13.16 22.63
CA LEU A 142 4.03 11.78 22.88
C LEU A 142 4.02 11.39 24.36
N ASP A 143 4.15 12.35 25.26
CA ASP A 143 4.05 12.14 26.72
C ASP A 143 2.63 11.71 27.17
N GLN A 144 1.61 11.92 26.35
CA GLN A 144 0.24 11.49 26.61
C GLN A 144 -0.07 10.06 26.16
N VAL A 145 0.83 9.40 25.44
CA VAL A 145 0.57 8.06 24.86
C VAL A 145 0.37 7.02 25.97
N GLY A 146 1.31 6.91 26.91
CA GLY A 146 1.20 6.01 28.07
C GLY A 146 -0.06 6.27 28.89
N PRO A 147 -0.26 7.49 29.39
CA PRO A 147 -1.48 7.87 30.11
C PRO A 147 -2.79 7.57 29.36
N ALA A 148 -2.83 7.74 28.04
CA ALA A 148 -4.01 7.44 27.24
C ALA A 148 -4.31 5.93 27.18
N ILE A 149 -3.28 5.10 27.02
CA ILE A 149 -3.40 3.64 27.08
C ILE A 149 -3.91 3.20 28.45
N ASP A 150 -3.28 3.67 29.51
CA ASP A 150 -3.62 3.29 30.88
C ASP A 150 -5.04 3.73 31.27
N ALA A 151 -5.43 4.95 30.89
CA ALA A 151 -6.79 5.45 31.08
C ALA A 151 -7.82 4.62 30.32
N ALA A 152 -7.56 4.26 29.06
CA ALA A 152 -8.46 3.45 28.27
C ALA A 152 -8.67 2.06 28.89
N LEU A 153 -7.56 1.36 29.22
CA LEU A 153 -7.60 0.01 29.79
C LEU A 153 -8.29 0.00 31.16
N SER A 154 -8.04 1.00 32.02
CA SER A 154 -8.67 1.10 33.34
C SER A 154 -10.18 1.40 33.27
N HIS A 155 -10.70 1.92 32.16
CA HIS A 155 -12.10 2.31 32.00
C HIS A 155 -12.90 1.41 31.04
N GLY A 156 -12.38 0.22 30.72
CA GLY A 156 -13.15 -0.81 30.04
C GLY A 156 -12.70 -1.19 28.63
N ALA A 157 -11.68 -0.54 28.09
CA ALA A 157 -10.97 -1.09 26.95
C ALA A 157 -10.25 -2.38 27.34
N ASN A 158 -10.26 -3.38 26.48
CA ASN A 158 -9.61 -4.66 26.75
C ASN A 158 -8.68 -5.13 25.62
N MET A 159 -8.49 -4.25 24.63
CA MET A 159 -7.58 -4.53 23.52
C MET A 159 -6.98 -3.23 22.97
N ILE A 160 -5.66 -3.22 22.79
CA ILE A 160 -4.92 -2.22 22.01
C ILE A 160 -4.47 -2.93 20.74
N THR A 161 -5.07 -2.59 19.59
CA THR A 161 -4.84 -3.27 18.31
C THR A 161 -3.70 -2.67 17.52
N SER A 162 -3.38 -1.39 17.75
CA SER A 162 -2.27 -0.71 17.07
C SER A 162 -1.77 0.47 17.90
N LEU A 163 -0.48 0.69 17.84
CA LEU A 163 0.20 1.93 18.26
C LEU A 163 1.19 2.28 17.16
N GLN A 164 1.03 3.45 16.56
CA GLN A 164 1.91 3.94 15.49
C GLN A 164 2.38 5.35 15.82
N PHE A 165 3.67 5.58 15.66
CA PHE A 165 4.26 6.91 15.77
C PHE A 165 4.45 7.49 14.38
N TYR A 166 4.32 8.79 14.22
CA TYR A 166 4.53 9.46 12.95
C TYR A 166 4.96 10.92 13.15
N ALA A 167 5.63 11.46 12.15
CA ALA A 167 5.98 12.88 12.10
C ALA A 167 4.86 13.66 11.40
N SER A 168 4.31 14.67 12.06
CA SER A 168 3.22 15.49 11.51
C SER A 168 3.66 16.40 10.37
N ASN A 169 4.96 16.75 10.31
CA ASN A 169 5.53 17.60 9.27
C ASN A 169 6.79 16.96 8.68
N THR A 170 6.63 16.32 7.54
CA THR A 170 7.71 15.66 6.81
C THR A 170 8.22 16.47 5.62
N GLU A 171 7.66 17.65 5.34
CA GLU A 171 7.95 18.40 4.12
C GLU A 171 9.40 18.87 4.02
N SER A 172 9.98 19.35 5.12
CA SER A 172 11.39 19.74 5.17
C SER A 172 12.32 18.54 4.95
N ALA A 173 12.03 17.41 5.61
CA ALA A 173 12.78 16.17 5.47
C ALA A 173 12.69 15.62 4.04
N ARG A 174 11.49 15.70 3.43
CA ARG A 174 11.27 15.31 2.03
C ARG A 174 12.13 16.12 1.07
N ARG A 175 12.18 17.44 1.23
CA ARG A 175 13.04 18.31 0.39
C ARG A 175 14.51 17.97 0.57
N SER A 176 14.97 17.73 1.78
CA SER A 176 16.35 17.30 2.04
C SER A 176 16.66 15.93 1.43
N ALA A 177 15.73 14.97 1.50
CA ALA A 177 15.88 13.66 0.88
C ALA A 177 15.95 13.77 -0.66
N ILE A 178 15.13 14.64 -1.28
CA ILE A 178 15.19 14.93 -2.73
C ILE A 178 16.57 15.46 -3.11
N ALA A 179 17.09 16.45 -2.38
CA ALA A 179 18.40 17.02 -2.66
C ALA A 179 19.50 15.94 -2.60
N THR A 180 19.50 15.15 -1.53
CA THR A 180 20.45 14.03 -1.36
C THR A 180 20.31 12.99 -2.49
N ALA A 181 19.09 12.67 -2.92
CA ALA A 181 18.86 11.73 -4.02
C ALA A 181 19.46 12.24 -5.34
N ILE A 182 19.27 13.52 -5.65
CA ILE A 182 19.80 14.15 -6.87
C ILE A 182 21.34 14.18 -6.85
N GLU A 183 21.94 14.53 -5.72
CA GLU A 183 23.39 14.53 -5.55
C GLU A 183 23.99 13.14 -5.78
N LYS A 184 23.39 12.10 -5.21
CA LYS A 184 23.81 10.71 -5.43
C LYS A 184 23.65 10.30 -6.89
N ALA A 185 22.47 10.56 -7.49
CA ALA A 185 22.22 10.26 -8.90
C ALA A 185 23.26 10.93 -9.81
N ARG A 186 23.60 12.19 -9.53
CA ARG A 186 24.65 12.92 -10.28
C ARG A 186 26.03 12.27 -10.11
N ALA A 187 26.41 11.92 -8.88
CA ALA A 187 27.69 11.28 -8.61
C ALA A 187 27.82 9.92 -9.34
N ASP A 188 26.74 9.13 -9.35
CA ASP A 188 26.71 7.85 -10.08
C ASP A 188 26.77 8.06 -11.60
N ALA A 189 26.06 9.07 -12.13
CA ALA A 189 26.13 9.44 -13.54
C ALA A 189 27.53 9.90 -13.96
N GLU A 190 28.22 10.70 -13.13
CA GLU A 190 29.61 11.12 -13.36
C GLU A 190 30.59 9.94 -13.33
N ALA A 191 30.38 8.99 -12.40
CA ALA A 191 31.18 7.78 -12.33
C ALA A 191 30.99 6.91 -13.58
N ALA A 192 29.74 6.73 -14.03
CA ALA A 192 29.41 6.01 -15.26
C ALA A 192 30.01 6.68 -16.50
N ALA A 193 29.93 8.02 -16.61
CA ALA A 193 30.49 8.77 -17.71
C ALA A 193 31.99 8.58 -17.80
N ARG A 194 32.72 8.68 -16.69
CA ARG A 194 34.19 8.43 -16.64
C ARG A 194 34.55 6.99 -17.01
N ALA A 195 33.79 6.01 -16.52
CA ALA A 195 34.03 4.60 -16.85
C ALA A 195 33.82 4.30 -18.34
N ALA A 196 32.91 5.05 -18.99
CA ALA A 196 32.67 4.98 -20.44
C ALA A 196 33.61 5.87 -21.27
N HIS A 197 34.72 6.32 -20.70
CA HIS A 197 35.70 7.20 -21.35
C HIS A 197 35.10 8.51 -21.92
N GLY A 198 34.17 9.10 -21.19
CA GLY A 198 33.50 10.35 -21.54
C GLY A 198 33.28 11.25 -20.33
N SER A 199 32.41 12.24 -20.50
CA SER A 199 32.01 13.20 -19.46
C SER A 199 30.51 13.34 -19.37
N LEU A 200 30.04 13.76 -18.19
CA LEU A 200 28.63 14.05 -17.94
C LEU A 200 28.29 15.44 -18.51
N GLY A 201 27.24 15.50 -19.34
CA GLY A 201 26.71 16.74 -19.87
C GLY A 201 25.53 17.27 -19.05
N THR A 202 24.63 18.00 -19.72
CA THR A 202 23.46 18.62 -19.10
C THR A 202 22.43 17.59 -18.63
N LEU A 203 21.71 17.93 -17.57
CA LEU A 203 20.51 17.19 -17.14
C LEU A 203 19.42 17.31 -18.22
N LEU A 204 18.90 16.19 -18.68
CA LEU A 204 17.87 16.10 -19.72
C LEU A 204 16.48 15.90 -19.10
N GLU A 205 16.42 15.09 -18.06
CA GLU A 205 15.18 14.73 -17.41
C GLU A 205 15.43 14.44 -15.93
N ILE A 206 14.46 14.84 -15.11
CA ILE A 206 14.38 14.48 -13.70
C ILE A 206 12.97 14.04 -13.39
N ASN A 207 12.84 12.88 -12.78
CA ASN A 207 11.57 12.34 -12.31
C ASN A 207 11.69 12.01 -10.84
N ILE A 208 10.88 12.69 -10.02
CA ILE A 208 10.84 12.47 -8.57
C ILE A 208 9.73 11.47 -8.29
N GLY A 209 10.11 10.28 -7.85
CA GLY A 209 9.18 9.22 -7.48
C GLY A 209 8.23 9.65 -6.36
N ALA A 210 7.08 8.98 -6.28
CA ALA A 210 6.15 9.19 -5.19
C ALA A 210 6.82 8.85 -3.86
N TYR A 211 6.53 9.64 -2.83
CA TYR A 211 6.88 9.30 -1.45
C TYR A 211 6.19 7.99 -1.07
N SER A 212 6.96 7.00 -0.70
CA SER A 212 6.46 5.79 -0.06
C SER A 212 6.83 5.86 1.43
N PRO A 213 5.85 5.97 2.34
CA PRO A 213 6.15 5.82 3.75
C PRO A 213 6.77 4.44 3.99
N PRO A 214 7.77 4.34 4.88
CA PRO A 214 8.34 3.05 5.23
C PRO A 214 7.24 2.14 5.76
N PRO A 215 7.28 0.82 5.42
CA PRO A 215 6.32 -0.11 5.99
C PRO A 215 6.44 -0.10 7.51
N PRO A 216 5.31 -0.10 8.24
CA PRO A 216 5.33 -0.14 9.70
C PRO A 216 6.15 -1.37 10.16
N ARG A 217 7.16 -1.13 10.98
CA ARG A 217 7.95 -2.22 11.56
C ARG A 217 7.05 -2.95 12.57
N PRO A 218 6.91 -4.28 12.49
CA PRO A 218 6.18 -5.02 13.50
C PRO A 218 6.87 -4.83 14.85
N MET A 219 6.20 -4.18 15.79
CA MET A 219 6.64 -4.17 17.18
C MET A 219 6.42 -5.56 17.75
N MET A 220 7.48 -6.22 18.20
CA MET A 220 7.36 -7.46 18.94
C MET A 220 6.51 -7.19 20.19
N MET A 221 5.38 -7.91 20.32
CA MET A 221 4.55 -7.88 21.50
C MET A 221 5.40 -8.34 22.69
N VAL A 222 5.86 -7.39 23.50
CA VAL A 222 6.40 -7.70 24.82
C VAL A 222 5.20 -8.04 25.70
N ARG A 223 5.10 -9.30 26.08
CA ARG A 223 4.11 -9.78 27.05
C ARG A 223 4.42 -9.08 28.39
N ALA A 224 3.63 -8.07 28.73
CA ALA A 224 3.75 -7.36 30.00
C ALA A 224 3.41 -8.35 31.13
N ALA A 225 4.44 -8.76 31.87
CA ALA A 225 4.26 -9.31 33.21
C ALA A 225 3.79 -8.14 34.10
N ALA A 226 2.70 -8.35 34.82
CA ALA A 226 2.13 -7.38 35.72
C ALA A 226 3.17 -6.88 36.73
N VAL A 227 3.57 -5.61 36.60
CA VAL A 227 4.33 -4.87 37.61
C VAL A 227 3.56 -3.59 37.85
N ALA A 228 3.35 -3.32 39.17
CA ALA A 228 2.56 -2.25 39.71
C ALA A 228 3.00 -0.86 39.21
N GLN A 229 2.00 -0.02 38.88
CA GLN A 229 2.01 1.44 38.89
C GLN A 229 3.29 2.17 38.41
N ALA A 230 3.69 1.91 37.19
CA ALA A 230 4.45 2.85 36.39
C ALA A 230 3.70 3.06 35.09
N ASP A 231 3.61 4.32 34.63
CA ASP A 231 3.04 4.64 33.32
C ASP A 231 3.64 3.71 32.25
N THR A 232 2.81 3.26 31.31
CA THR A 232 3.29 2.37 30.23
C THR A 232 4.48 3.02 29.52
N PRO A 233 5.71 2.47 29.62
CA PRO A 233 6.89 3.10 29.02
C PRO A 233 6.81 3.02 27.52
N ILE A 234 6.81 4.17 26.86
CA ILE A 234 6.72 4.29 25.41
C ILE A 234 7.99 4.95 24.88
N ASN A 235 8.65 4.29 23.94
CA ASN A 235 9.84 4.81 23.31
C ASN A 235 9.65 4.87 21.78
N PRO A 236 9.30 6.05 21.20
CA PRO A 236 9.20 6.22 19.78
C PRO A 236 10.58 6.11 19.12
N GLY A 237 10.72 5.23 18.12
CA GLY A 237 11.92 5.15 17.30
C GLY A 237 11.98 6.29 16.29
N GLU A 238 13.14 6.45 15.61
CA GLU A 238 13.25 7.32 14.44
C GLU A 238 12.61 6.66 13.22
N GLU A 239 11.92 7.45 12.39
CA GLU A 239 11.45 7.04 11.07
C GLU A 239 12.47 7.45 10.01
N THR A 240 12.64 6.61 8.97
CA THR A 240 13.48 6.96 7.83
C THR A 240 12.57 7.32 6.66
N LEU A 241 12.57 8.59 6.29
CA LEU A 241 11.94 9.08 5.07
C LEU A 241 12.87 8.86 3.88
N SER A 242 12.41 8.19 2.86
CA SER A 242 13.20 7.91 1.67
C SER A 242 12.50 8.42 0.41
N VAL A 243 13.27 9.01 -0.50
CA VAL A 243 12.82 9.48 -1.81
C VAL A 243 13.73 8.91 -2.88
N GLU A 244 13.13 8.44 -3.96
CA GLU A 244 13.85 7.98 -5.13
C GLU A 244 13.68 8.98 -6.26
N VAL A 245 14.80 9.32 -6.94
CA VAL A 245 14.82 10.27 -8.05
C VAL A 245 15.53 9.62 -9.23
N SER A 246 14.83 9.47 -10.33
CA SER A 246 15.40 9.03 -11.60
C SER A 246 15.84 10.24 -12.41
N THR A 247 17.05 10.18 -12.93
CA THR A 247 17.64 11.28 -13.71
C THR A 247 18.20 10.75 -15.02
N ARG A 248 18.19 11.62 -16.03
CA ARG A 248 18.77 11.33 -17.34
C ARG A 248 19.66 12.49 -17.76
N TRP A 249 20.89 12.17 -18.11
CA TRP A 249 21.93 13.13 -18.43
C TRP A 249 22.48 12.90 -19.83
N ARG A 250 22.89 13.95 -20.51
CA ARG A 250 23.63 13.82 -21.77
C ARG A 250 24.98 13.17 -21.50
N PHE A 251 25.37 12.18 -22.30
CA PHE A 251 26.71 11.65 -22.33
C PHE A 251 27.51 12.34 -23.42
N ILE A 252 28.72 12.76 -23.10
CA ILE A 252 29.68 13.38 -24.03
C ILE A 252 30.84 12.40 -24.14
N ALA A 253 31.01 11.77 -25.33
CA ALA A 253 32.09 10.85 -25.57
C ALA A 253 33.43 11.58 -25.49
N GLY A 254 34.45 10.96 -24.90
CA GLY A 254 35.83 11.44 -24.96
C GLY A 254 36.39 11.28 -26.37
N GLN A 255 37.27 12.17 -26.73
CA GLN A 255 38.03 12.09 -28.01
C GLN A 255 39.19 11.11 -27.90
#